data_ad2ee4dbadfdeba37291b778abb4eeac
#
_entry.id   ad2ee4dbadfdeba37291b778abb4eeac
#
_cell.length_a   1.000
_cell.length_b   1.000
_cell.length_c   1.000
_cell.angle_alpha   90.00
_cell.angle_beta   90.00
_cell.angle_gamma   90.00
#
_symmetry.space_group_name_H-M   'P 1'
#
loop_
_entity.id
_entity.type
_entity.pdbx_description
1 polymer ?
#
loop_
_entity_poly.entity_id
_entity_poly.type
_entity_poly.pdbx_seq_one_letter_code
_entity_poly.pdbx_strand_id
1 'polypeptide(L)'
;MTKKDKKKDEEARKIIRIAWWSSIGVLIVWALTFFLFFINKSDERGQFGDMFGAVNALFSGLAFAGLIITLILQRRELELQRDELVQTRNEFIEQNKTMKRQRFENTFFNLMTLHQHITDNLDYECPDGADMFEAKGRDIFKKFYREKDNFDGTHGIKDYLKQKDVSQLPKYADFEFFNHYFHFFDGIVSYIDGSDLLENEERYQYTVMLRNTLSDNERYMMFYYYAACGGWHKQMAEEYALFYDVDPKELVKEEDYGLFEAGAYNHVVM
;
A
#
# COMPACT_ATOMS: atom_id res chain seq x y z
N MET A 1 -2.91 -34.29 -4.22
CA MET A 1 -1.74 -34.81 -4.96
C MET A 1 -1.89 -34.42 -6.42
N THR A 2 -1.11 -33.45 -6.89
CA THR A 2 -1.28 -32.88 -8.24
C THR A 2 -0.67 -33.82 -9.31
N LYS A 3 -1.07 -33.60 -10.57
CA LYS A 3 -0.53 -34.37 -11.71
C LYS A 3 1.01 -34.25 -11.84
N LYS A 4 1.56 -33.15 -11.30
CA LYS A 4 2.99 -32.81 -11.25
C LYS A 4 3.74 -33.64 -10.21
N ASP A 5 3.10 -33.94 -9.06
CA ASP A 5 3.70 -34.76 -8.01
C ASP A 5 3.83 -36.21 -8.43
N LYS A 6 2.81 -36.74 -9.12
CA LYS A 6 2.85 -38.10 -9.68
C LYS A 6 3.97 -38.31 -10.70
N LYS A 7 4.24 -37.30 -11.54
CA LYS A 7 5.30 -37.37 -12.55
C LYS A 7 6.70 -37.35 -11.91
N LYS A 8 6.91 -36.55 -10.85
CA LYS A 8 8.17 -36.52 -10.07
C LYS A 8 8.43 -37.88 -9.38
N ASP A 9 7.40 -38.49 -8.79
CA ASP A 9 7.51 -39.80 -8.17
C ASP A 9 7.83 -40.90 -9.16
N GLU A 10 7.30 -40.84 -10.38
CA GLU A 10 7.64 -41.80 -11.43
C GLU A 10 9.09 -41.68 -11.92
N GLU A 11 9.59 -40.45 -12.08
CA GLU A 11 10.98 -40.17 -12.46
C GLU A 11 11.94 -40.61 -11.36
N ALA A 12 11.65 -40.32 -10.10
CA ALA A 12 12.43 -40.78 -8.96
C ALA A 12 12.52 -42.33 -8.90
N ARG A 13 11.41 -43.04 -9.12
CA ARG A 13 11.39 -44.51 -9.16
C ARG A 13 12.16 -45.08 -10.35
N LYS A 14 12.21 -44.38 -11.48
CA LYS A 14 13.05 -44.79 -12.64
C LYS A 14 14.53 -44.68 -12.31
N ILE A 15 14.95 -43.54 -11.70
CA ILE A 15 16.33 -43.32 -11.31
C ILE A 15 16.78 -44.38 -10.28
N ILE A 16 15.96 -44.64 -9.26
CA ILE A 16 16.24 -45.65 -8.25
C ILE A 16 16.37 -47.04 -8.88
N ARG A 17 15.50 -47.38 -9.84
CA ARG A 17 15.61 -48.67 -10.59
C ARG A 17 16.90 -48.77 -11.38
N ILE A 18 17.29 -47.72 -12.09
CA ILE A 18 18.55 -47.70 -12.87
C ILE A 18 19.75 -47.87 -11.94
N ALA A 19 19.78 -47.13 -10.81
CA ALA A 19 20.82 -47.27 -9.81
C ALA A 19 20.91 -48.70 -9.23
N TRP A 20 19.77 -49.34 -8.98
CA TRP A 20 19.69 -50.69 -8.44
C TRP A 20 20.20 -51.73 -9.44
N TRP A 21 19.78 -51.62 -10.71
CA TRP A 21 20.25 -52.52 -11.77
C TRP A 21 21.72 -52.33 -12.09
N SER A 22 22.23 -51.11 -12.07
CA SER A 22 23.67 -50.86 -12.24
C SER A 22 24.51 -51.44 -11.09
N SER A 23 24.03 -51.31 -9.84
CA SER A 23 24.70 -51.91 -8.67
C SER A 23 24.72 -53.44 -8.74
N ILE A 24 23.60 -54.08 -9.16
CA ILE A 24 23.54 -55.53 -9.38
C ILE A 24 24.52 -55.93 -10.49
N GLY A 25 24.57 -55.18 -11.60
CA GLY A 25 25.52 -55.43 -12.69
C GLY A 25 26.95 -55.44 -12.25
N VAL A 26 27.36 -54.44 -11.42
CA VAL A 26 28.72 -54.36 -10.84
C VAL A 26 28.98 -55.56 -9.94
N LEU A 27 28.02 -55.96 -9.07
CA LEU A 27 28.16 -57.14 -8.20
C LEU A 27 28.32 -58.44 -8.97
N ILE A 28 27.59 -58.63 -10.07
CA ILE A 28 27.67 -59.80 -10.95
C ILE A 28 29.04 -59.84 -11.61
N VAL A 29 29.55 -58.73 -12.15
CA VAL A 29 30.88 -58.65 -12.75
C VAL A 29 31.93 -58.99 -11.70
N TRP A 30 31.79 -58.48 -10.48
CA TRP A 30 32.72 -58.74 -9.37
C TRP A 30 32.71 -60.24 -8.95
N ALA A 31 31.52 -60.83 -8.84
CA ALA A 31 31.38 -62.26 -8.51
C ALA A 31 31.91 -63.20 -9.61
N LEU A 32 31.68 -62.82 -10.89
CA LEU A 32 32.22 -63.59 -12.04
C LEU A 32 33.76 -63.55 -12.06
N THR A 33 34.34 -62.36 -11.82
CA THR A 33 35.78 -62.22 -11.77
C THR A 33 36.43 -62.93 -10.57
N PHE A 34 35.78 -62.93 -9.41
CA PHE A 34 36.18 -63.71 -8.25
C PHE A 34 36.11 -65.21 -8.54
N PHE A 35 35.07 -65.70 -9.20
CA PHE A 35 34.89 -67.08 -9.60
C PHE A 35 35.94 -67.53 -10.61
N LEU A 36 36.27 -66.74 -11.62
CA LEU A 36 37.33 -67.01 -12.59
C LEU A 36 38.73 -67.05 -11.95
N PHE A 37 38.98 -66.18 -10.94
CA PHE A 37 40.19 -66.20 -10.16
C PHE A 37 40.40 -67.51 -9.36
N PHE A 38 39.29 -68.10 -8.90
CA PHE A 38 39.35 -69.34 -8.11
C PHE A 38 39.60 -70.60 -8.94
N ILE A 39 39.17 -70.61 -10.22
CA ILE A 39 39.27 -71.75 -11.14
C ILE A 39 40.65 -71.84 -11.81
N ASN A 40 41.36 -70.71 -12.02
CA ASN A 40 42.64 -70.69 -12.71
C ASN A 40 43.79 -71.13 -11.79
N LYS A 41 44.69 -72.01 -12.35
CA LYS A 41 45.87 -72.54 -11.64
C LYS A 41 46.91 -71.44 -11.35
N SER A 42 47.73 -71.69 -10.33
CA SER A 42 48.59 -70.76 -9.61
C SER A 42 49.63 -69.95 -10.42
N ASP A 43 50.01 -70.33 -11.64
CA ASP A 43 51.07 -69.65 -12.42
C ASP A 43 50.57 -68.39 -13.19
N GLU A 44 49.28 -68.23 -13.41
CA GLU A 44 48.69 -67.05 -14.11
C GLU A 44 48.11 -65.97 -13.18
N ARG A 45 48.27 -66.10 -11.86
CA ARG A 45 47.70 -65.20 -10.87
C ARG A 45 48.26 -63.77 -10.91
N GLY A 46 49.49 -63.58 -11.36
CA GLY A 46 50.13 -62.28 -11.50
C GLY A 46 49.51 -61.46 -12.67
N GLN A 47 49.32 -62.07 -13.83
CA GLN A 47 48.74 -61.42 -15.00
C GLN A 47 47.26 -61.06 -14.76
N PHE A 48 46.54 -61.91 -13.99
CA PHE A 48 45.16 -61.61 -13.57
C PHE A 48 45.07 -60.42 -12.63
N GLY A 49 46.02 -60.25 -11.70
CA GLY A 49 46.10 -59.09 -10.80
C GLY A 49 46.30 -57.80 -11.54
N ASP A 50 47.17 -57.78 -12.56
CA ASP A 50 47.47 -56.59 -13.39
C ASP A 50 46.23 -56.20 -14.24
N MET A 51 45.49 -57.19 -14.80
CA MET A 51 44.27 -56.94 -15.54
C MET A 51 43.14 -56.37 -14.66
N PHE A 52 43.02 -56.81 -13.41
CA PHE A 52 42.14 -56.26 -12.40
C PHE A 52 42.52 -54.86 -12.02
N GLY A 53 43.79 -54.53 -11.89
CA GLY A 53 44.28 -53.19 -11.65
C GLY A 53 43.87 -52.20 -12.74
N ALA A 54 43.98 -52.63 -14.01
CA ALA A 54 43.57 -51.79 -15.16
C ALA A 54 42.06 -51.56 -15.20
N VAL A 55 41.23 -52.57 -14.95
CA VAL A 55 39.75 -52.43 -14.90
C VAL A 55 39.35 -51.54 -13.74
N ASN A 56 39.94 -51.71 -12.54
CA ASN A 56 39.63 -50.87 -11.39
C ASN A 56 40.07 -49.40 -11.64
N ALA A 57 41.18 -49.17 -12.28
CA ALA A 57 41.63 -47.85 -12.67
C ALA A 57 40.66 -47.17 -13.67
N LEU A 58 40.14 -47.95 -14.64
CA LEU A 58 39.14 -47.44 -15.60
C LEU A 58 37.84 -47.02 -14.88
N PHE A 59 37.28 -47.87 -14.01
CA PHE A 59 36.07 -47.58 -13.27
C PHE A 59 36.27 -46.40 -12.31
N SER A 60 37.40 -46.32 -11.63
CA SER A 60 37.73 -45.18 -10.76
C SER A 60 37.88 -43.88 -11.55
N GLY A 61 38.47 -43.94 -12.74
CA GLY A 61 38.55 -42.80 -13.65
C GLY A 61 37.16 -42.33 -14.15
N LEU A 62 36.28 -43.26 -14.54
CA LEU A 62 34.92 -42.94 -14.94
C LEU A 62 34.08 -42.38 -13.78
N ALA A 63 34.23 -42.94 -12.57
CA ALA A 63 33.53 -42.41 -11.39
C ALA A 63 34.01 -40.98 -11.06
N PHE A 64 35.29 -40.74 -11.16
CA PHE A 64 35.88 -39.40 -10.93
C PHE A 64 35.40 -38.40 -12.00
N ALA A 65 35.39 -38.79 -13.27
CA ALA A 65 34.83 -37.97 -14.35
C ALA A 65 33.35 -37.63 -14.12
N GLY A 66 32.53 -38.62 -13.70
CA GLY A 66 31.15 -38.41 -13.32
C GLY A 66 30.98 -37.42 -12.16
N LEU A 67 31.85 -37.50 -11.15
CA LEU A 67 31.87 -36.55 -10.04
C LEU A 67 32.19 -35.12 -10.49
N ILE A 68 33.16 -34.93 -11.38
CA ILE A 68 33.54 -33.62 -11.93
C ILE A 68 32.34 -33.02 -12.72
N ILE A 69 31.70 -33.83 -13.58
CA ILE A 69 30.54 -33.39 -14.34
C ILE A 69 29.39 -32.95 -13.40
N THR A 70 29.15 -33.74 -12.35
CA THR A 70 28.13 -33.42 -11.34
C THR A 70 28.45 -32.10 -10.64
N LEU A 71 29.69 -31.85 -10.25
CA LEU A 71 30.13 -30.60 -9.63
C LEU A 71 29.95 -29.38 -10.57
N ILE A 72 30.23 -29.56 -11.86
CA ILE A 72 30.06 -28.50 -12.86
C ILE A 72 28.55 -28.18 -12.99
N LEU A 73 27.70 -29.21 -13.08
CA LEU A 73 26.26 -29.01 -13.15
C LEU A 73 25.68 -28.35 -11.89
N GLN A 74 26.14 -28.77 -10.70
CA GLN A 74 25.76 -28.13 -9.43
C GLN A 74 26.20 -26.67 -9.36
N ARG A 75 27.37 -26.31 -9.83
CA ARG A 75 27.80 -24.91 -9.90
C ARG A 75 26.88 -24.09 -10.77
N ARG A 76 26.55 -24.58 -11.96
CA ARG A 76 25.65 -23.91 -12.87
C ARG A 76 24.24 -23.75 -12.29
N GLU A 77 23.75 -24.76 -11.61
CA GLU A 77 22.47 -24.71 -10.89
C GLU A 77 22.47 -23.64 -9.80
N LEU A 78 23.56 -23.55 -9.02
CA LEU A 78 23.71 -22.52 -7.97
C LEU A 78 23.79 -21.10 -8.55
N GLU A 79 24.41 -20.91 -9.73
CA GLU A 79 24.40 -19.62 -10.43
C GLU A 79 22.98 -19.22 -10.83
N LEU A 80 22.22 -20.13 -11.46
CA LEU A 80 20.83 -19.89 -11.84
C LEU A 80 19.96 -19.55 -10.61
N GLN A 81 20.11 -20.32 -9.53
CA GLN A 81 19.37 -20.04 -8.27
C GLN A 81 19.70 -18.67 -7.68
N ARG A 82 20.95 -18.21 -7.79
CA ARG A 82 21.33 -16.86 -7.35
C ARG A 82 20.65 -15.78 -8.19
N ASP A 83 20.61 -15.96 -9.50
CA ASP A 83 19.96 -15.00 -10.39
C ASP A 83 18.46 -14.94 -10.15
N GLU A 84 17.81 -16.09 -9.95
CA GLU A 84 16.39 -16.18 -9.56
C GLU A 84 16.12 -15.50 -8.22
N LEU A 85 17.01 -15.64 -7.23
CA LEU A 85 16.87 -14.98 -5.93
C LEU A 85 16.99 -13.46 -6.05
N VAL A 86 17.89 -12.95 -6.89
CA VAL A 86 18.03 -11.51 -7.15
C VAL A 86 16.75 -10.98 -7.82
N GLN A 87 16.24 -11.68 -8.82
CA GLN A 87 15.00 -11.29 -9.49
C GLN A 87 13.82 -11.30 -8.52
N THR A 88 13.64 -12.37 -7.77
CA THR A 88 12.56 -12.50 -6.77
C THR A 88 12.63 -11.39 -5.71
N ARG A 89 13.85 -11.02 -5.28
CA ARG A 89 14.04 -9.90 -4.35
C ARG A 89 13.57 -8.58 -4.94
N ASN A 90 13.90 -8.32 -6.20
CA ASN A 90 13.48 -7.09 -6.87
C ASN A 90 11.96 -7.03 -7.06
N GLU A 91 11.35 -8.13 -7.48
CA GLU A 91 9.90 -8.27 -7.57
C GLU A 91 9.21 -8.05 -6.21
N PHE A 92 9.80 -8.56 -5.12
CA PHE A 92 9.29 -8.36 -3.77
C PHE A 92 9.36 -6.90 -3.32
N ILE A 93 10.42 -6.17 -3.70
CA ILE A 93 10.55 -4.73 -3.42
C ILE A 93 9.44 -3.95 -4.14
N GLU A 94 9.20 -4.22 -5.41
CA GLU A 94 8.14 -3.57 -6.18
C GLU A 94 6.73 -3.92 -5.67
N GLN A 95 6.51 -5.18 -5.30
CA GLN A 95 5.25 -5.59 -4.67
C GLN A 95 5.01 -4.87 -3.33
N ASN A 96 6.05 -4.72 -2.50
CA ASN A 96 5.93 -3.99 -1.24
C ASN A 96 5.57 -2.52 -1.46
N LYS A 97 6.19 -1.87 -2.47
CA LYS A 97 5.86 -0.49 -2.83
C LYS A 97 4.40 -0.37 -3.27
N THR A 98 3.95 -1.28 -4.14
CA THR A 98 2.55 -1.33 -4.59
C THR A 98 1.58 -1.57 -3.44
N MET A 99 1.88 -2.51 -2.54
CA MET A 99 1.03 -2.78 -1.37
C MET A 99 0.94 -1.59 -0.41
N LYS A 100 2.03 -0.85 -0.20
CA LYS A 100 2.01 0.36 0.62
C LYS A 100 1.09 1.40 0.01
N ARG A 101 1.18 1.61 -1.31
CA ARG A 101 0.30 2.54 -2.02
C ARG A 101 -1.16 2.13 -1.93
N GLN A 102 -1.48 0.86 -2.16
CA GLN A 102 -2.85 0.34 -2.02
C GLN A 102 -3.39 0.52 -0.60
N ARG A 103 -2.57 0.33 0.44
CA ARG A 103 -2.97 0.60 1.83
C ARG A 103 -3.29 2.06 2.05
N PHE A 104 -2.48 2.97 1.53
CA PHE A 104 -2.74 4.40 1.59
C PHE A 104 -4.09 4.72 0.93
N GLU A 105 -4.28 4.30 -0.31
CA GLU A 105 -5.50 4.54 -1.09
C GLU A 105 -6.74 3.98 -0.40
N ASN A 106 -6.68 2.74 0.09
CA ASN A 106 -7.79 2.12 0.82
C ASN A 106 -8.13 2.90 2.10
N THR A 107 -7.12 3.35 2.84
CA THR A 107 -7.34 4.15 4.05
C THR A 107 -7.95 5.50 3.69
N PHE A 108 -7.43 6.18 2.67
CA PHE A 108 -7.94 7.46 2.18
C PHE A 108 -9.42 7.36 1.78
N PHE A 109 -9.80 6.39 0.95
CA PHE A 109 -11.20 6.21 0.53
C PHE A 109 -12.11 5.81 1.69
N ASN A 110 -11.62 5.04 2.66
CA ASN A 110 -12.37 4.74 3.87
C ASN A 110 -12.60 6.00 4.72
N LEU A 111 -11.59 6.85 4.87
CA LEU A 111 -11.72 8.14 5.57
C LEU A 111 -12.70 9.07 4.86
N MET A 112 -12.65 9.16 3.53
CA MET A 112 -13.64 9.93 2.76
C MET A 112 -15.07 9.40 2.95
N THR A 113 -15.25 8.09 2.94
CA THR A 113 -16.54 7.45 3.19
C THR A 113 -17.04 7.77 4.59
N LEU A 114 -16.16 7.72 5.60
CA LEU A 114 -16.51 8.05 6.97
C LEU A 114 -16.84 9.53 7.13
N HIS A 115 -16.09 10.42 6.45
CA HIS A 115 -16.41 11.85 6.41
C HIS A 115 -17.83 12.11 5.86
N GLN A 116 -18.18 11.42 4.76
CA GLN A 116 -19.52 11.51 4.20
C GLN A 116 -20.57 10.98 5.17
N HIS A 117 -20.31 9.88 5.86
CA HIS A 117 -21.21 9.38 6.91
C HIS A 117 -21.39 10.35 8.06
N ILE A 118 -20.31 11.02 8.50
CA ILE A 118 -20.39 12.07 9.53
C ILE A 118 -21.32 13.19 9.04
N THR A 119 -21.12 13.65 7.79
CA THR A 119 -21.94 14.69 7.17
C THR A 119 -23.41 14.29 7.12
N ASP A 120 -23.71 13.10 6.62
CA ASP A 120 -25.09 12.61 6.43
C ASP A 120 -25.83 12.39 7.77
N ASN A 121 -25.08 12.09 8.84
CA ASN A 121 -25.63 11.87 10.18
C ASN A 121 -25.61 13.12 11.08
N LEU A 122 -25.19 14.27 10.56
CA LEU A 122 -25.40 15.51 11.28
C LEU A 122 -26.91 15.74 11.46
N ASP A 123 -27.32 15.95 12.69
CA ASP A 123 -28.72 16.20 13.06
C ASP A 123 -28.74 17.35 14.07
N TYR A 124 -29.39 18.42 13.71
CA TYR A 124 -29.52 19.60 14.58
C TYR A 124 -30.98 19.80 14.95
N GLU A 125 -31.25 19.66 16.23
CA GLU A 125 -32.55 19.94 16.85
C GLU A 125 -32.44 21.19 17.72
N CYS A 126 -33.30 22.15 17.52
CA CYS A 126 -33.33 23.35 18.37
C CYS A 126 -33.80 23.02 19.78
N PRO A 127 -33.10 23.43 20.85
CA PRO A 127 -33.43 23.01 22.22
C PRO A 127 -34.72 23.52 22.79
N ASP A 128 -35.33 24.59 22.26
CA ASP A 128 -36.42 25.33 22.94
C ASP A 128 -37.82 25.24 22.34
N GLY A 129 -38.10 24.30 21.47
CA GLY A 129 -39.49 24.00 21.04
C GLY A 129 -40.23 25.12 20.31
N ALA A 130 -39.58 26.21 19.97
CA ALA A 130 -40.08 27.27 19.10
C ALA A 130 -39.88 26.83 17.63
N ASP A 131 -40.90 26.82 16.85
CA ASP A 131 -41.03 26.41 15.46
C ASP A 131 -39.85 25.60 14.91
N MET A 132 -40.07 24.27 14.90
CA MET A 132 -39.11 23.21 14.64
C MET A 132 -38.17 23.50 13.47
N PHE A 133 -36.96 23.90 13.78
CA PHE A 133 -35.90 23.87 12.82
C PHE A 133 -35.23 22.50 12.89
N GLU A 134 -35.63 21.63 12.05
CA GLU A 134 -34.96 20.38 11.79
C GLU A 134 -34.06 20.56 10.55
N ALA A 135 -32.79 20.37 10.70
CA ALA A 135 -31.86 20.25 9.57
C ALA A 135 -31.05 18.97 9.71
N LYS A 136 -30.95 18.24 8.62
CA LYS A 136 -30.20 16.99 8.59
C LYS A 136 -29.16 17.01 7.49
N GLY A 137 -28.04 16.37 7.76
CA GLY A 137 -26.98 16.25 6.78
C GLY A 137 -26.48 17.60 6.27
N ARG A 138 -26.27 17.67 4.97
CA ARG A 138 -25.72 18.88 4.30
C ARG A 138 -26.59 20.12 4.39
N ASP A 139 -27.88 19.98 4.58
CA ASP A 139 -28.79 21.11 4.71
C ASP A 139 -28.49 21.96 5.95
N ILE A 140 -27.87 21.38 6.97
CA ILE A 140 -27.42 22.09 8.16
C ILE A 140 -26.43 23.20 7.77
N PHE A 141 -25.44 22.91 6.92
CA PHE A 141 -24.44 23.92 6.49
C PHE A 141 -25.08 25.08 5.75
N LYS A 142 -26.08 24.78 4.88
CA LYS A 142 -26.81 25.82 4.17
C LYS A 142 -27.57 26.72 5.15
N LYS A 143 -28.24 26.13 6.10
CA LYS A 143 -29.04 26.86 7.09
C LYS A 143 -28.13 27.71 7.98
N PHE A 144 -27.05 27.16 8.51
CA PHE A 144 -26.11 27.92 9.35
C PHE A 144 -25.36 29.01 8.59
N TYR A 145 -25.05 28.81 7.31
CA TYR A 145 -24.30 29.77 6.54
C TYR A 145 -25.16 30.84 5.88
N ARG A 146 -26.28 30.47 5.23
CA ARG A 146 -27.08 31.36 4.35
C ARG A 146 -28.38 31.83 4.94
N GLU A 147 -29.07 30.99 5.71
CA GLU A 147 -30.42 31.32 6.16
C GLU A 147 -30.36 32.14 7.44
N LYS A 148 -30.75 33.38 7.25
CA LYS A 148 -31.04 34.34 8.28
C LYS A 148 -32.50 34.22 8.63
N ASP A 149 -32.82 34.45 9.83
CA ASP A 149 -34.10 34.77 10.39
C ASP A 149 -34.86 33.66 11.08
N ASN A 150 -35.19 33.99 12.32
CA ASN A 150 -36.12 33.37 13.25
C ASN A 150 -35.62 32.20 14.06
N PHE A 151 -34.34 32.13 14.33
CA PHE A 151 -33.83 31.36 15.44
C PHE A 151 -33.71 32.28 16.67
N ASP A 152 -34.51 32.13 17.61
CA ASP A 152 -34.43 32.43 19.05
C ASP A 152 -33.27 33.34 19.52
N GLY A 153 -32.96 34.40 18.75
CA GLY A 153 -31.90 35.34 19.02
C GLY A 153 -30.49 34.87 18.63
N THR A 154 -30.32 33.66 18.09
CA THR A 154 -29.04 33.21 17.54
C THR A 154 -28.93 33.65 16.08
N HIS A 155 -27.92 34.44 15.81
CA HIS A 155 -27.59 34.90 14.46
C HIS A 155 -26.88 33.78 13.69
N GLY A 156 -27.22 33.54 12.45
CA GLY A 156 -26.43 32.68 11.57
C GLY A 156 -24.97 33.16 11.51
N ILE A 157 -24.09 32.26 11.09
CA ILE A 157 -22.63 32.56 11.02
C ILE A 157 -22.35 33.84 10.25
N LYS A 158 -23.06 34.09 9.14
CA LYS A 158 -22.91 35.34 8.37
C LYS A 158 -23.20 36.59 9.21
N ASP A 159 -24.27 36.59 9.99
CA ASP A 159 -24.62 37.75 10.81
C ASP A 159 -23.71 37.90 12.01
N TYR A 160 -23.25 36.81 12.60
CA TYR A 160 -22.23 36.83 13.65
C TYR A 160 -20.93 37.49 13.14
N LEU A 161 -20.42 37.03 12.00
CA LEU A 161 -19.15 37.51 11.41
C LEU A 161 -19.25 38.94 10.84
N LYS A 162 -20.45 39.46 10.52
CA LYS A 162 -20.62 40.88 10.19
C LYS A 162 -20.31 41.80 11.38
N GLN A 163 -20.54 41.33 12.58
CA GLN A 163 -20.43 42.11 13.83
C GLN A 163 -19.14 41.81 14.59
N LYS A 164 -18.54 40.60 14.36
CA LYS A 164 -17.40 40.10 15.09
C LYS A 164 -16.24 39.80 14.15
N ASP A 165 -15.06 39.72 14.74
CA ASP A 165 -13.85 39.26 14.06
C ASP A 165 -13.88 37.77 13.85
N VAL A 166 -13.30 37.29 12.74
CA VAL A 166 -13.23 35.87 12.38
C VAL A 166 -12.56 35.05 13.49
N SER A 167 -11.58 35.58 14.19
CA SER A 167 -10.87 34.94 15.31
C SER A 167 -11.77 34.59 16.50
N GLN A 168 -12.96 35.15 16.57
CA GLN A 168 -13.95 34.87 17.61
C GLN A 168 -14.84 33.68 17.28
N LEU A 169 -14.81 33.19 16.02
CA LEU A 169 -15.69 32.12 15.52
C LEU A 169 -15.60 30.81 16.33
N PRO A 170 -14.42 30.31 16.74
CA PRO A 170 -14.31 29.09 17.54
C PRO A 170 -15.00 29.17 18.91
N LYS A 171 -15.30 30.38 19.40
CA LYS A 171 -15.98 30.62 20.66
C LYS A 171 -17.52 30.76 20.51
N TYR A 172 -17.98 30.69 19.28
CA TYR A 172 -19.42 30.73 19.01
C TYR A 172 -20.01 29.35 19.27
N ALA A 173 -20.98 29.27 20.17
CA ALA A 173 -21.52 28.01 20.68
C ALA A 173 -22.06 27.09 19.58
N ASP A 174 -22.75 27.64 18.58
CA ASP A 174 -23.28 26.84 17.48
C ASP A 174 -22.20 26.30 16.57
N PHE A 175 -21.03 26.96 16.52
CA PHE A 175 -19.88 26.50 15.74
C PHE A 175 -19.23 25.27 16.37
N GLU A 176 -19.32 25.12 17.69
CA GLU A 176 -18.83 23.94 18.43
C GLU A 176 -19.50 22.65 17.95
N PHE A 177 -20.76 22.74 17.51
CA PHE A 177 -21.48 21.62 16.89
C PHE A 177 -20.72 20.97 15.71
N PHE A 178 -20.02 21.79 14.93
CA PHE A 178 -19.28 21.32 13.75
C PHE A 178 -17.85 20.86 14.07
N ASN A 179 -17.37 20.98 15.30
CA ASN A 179 -15.97 20.65 15.64
C ASN A 179 -15.58 19.23 15.21
N HIS A 180 -16.45 18.25 15.44
CA HIS A 180 -16.19 16.87 15.03
C HIS A 180 -16.02 16.75 13.51
N TYR A 181 -16.85 17.43 12.73
CA TYR A 181 -16.78 17.45 11.28
C TYR A 181 -15.47 18.08 10.79
N PHE A 182 -15.12 19.25 11.30
CA PHE A 182 -13.92 19.96 10.89
C PHE A 182 -12.64 19.21 11.29
N HIS A 183 -12.55 18.74 12.52
CA HIS A 183 -11.40 17.97 12.98
C HIS A 183 -11.22 16.65 12.20
N PHE A 184 -12.32 16.05 11.75
CA PHE A 184 -12.21 14.85 10.92
C PHE A 184 -11.67 15.19 9.52
N PHE A 185 -12.11 16.29 8.94
CA PHE A 185 -11.57 16.80 7.68
C PHE A 185 -10.08 17.13 7.81
N ASP A 186 -9.69 17.83 8.86
CA ASP A 186 -8.28 18.12 9.19
C ASP A 186 -7.44 16.83 9.30
N GLY A 187 -8.01 15.79 9.89
CA GLY A 187 -7.39 14.47 9.98
C GLY A 187 -7.10 13.86 8.61
N ILE A 188 -8.00 14.04 7.63
CA ILE A 188 -7.79 13.56 6.26
C ILE A 188 -6.70 14.38 5.56
N VAL A 189 -6.73 15.71 5.69
CA VAL A 189 -5.68 16.59 5.12
C VAL A 189 -4.32 16.23 5.70
N SER A 190 -4.24 16.06 7.03
CA SER A 190 -3.01 15.65 7.72
C SER A 190 -2.52 14.27 7.29
N TYR A 191 -3.42 13.32 7.01
CA TYR A 191 -3.08 12.00 6.49
C TYR A 191 -2.47 12.06 5.09
N ILE A 192 -2.97 12.94 4.22
CA ILE A 192 -2.42 13.17 2.88
C ILE A 192 -1.03 13.82 2.99
N ASP A 193 -0.95 14.92 3.75
CA ASP A 193 0.26 15.72 3.92
C ASP A 193 1.41 14.93 4.55
N GLY A 194 1.13 14.16 5.61
CA GLY A 194 2.10 13.33 6.33
C GLY A 194 2.53 12.06 5.61
N SER A 195 2.07 11.79 4.39
CA SER A 195 2.40 10.55 3.68
C SER A 195 3.74 10.63 2.95
N ASP A 196 4.72 9.82 3.38
CA ASP A 196 6.01 9.66 2.68
C ASP A 196 5.90 8.88 1.35
N LEU A 197 4.71 8.37 1.03
CA LEU A 197 4.46 7.57 -0.17
C LEU A 197 4.08 8.42 -1.38
N LEU A 198 3.71 9.67 -1.15
CA LEU A 198 3.18 10.58 -2.16
C LEU A 198 4.19 11.68 -2.48
N GLU A 199 4.29 11.99 -3.75
CA GLU A 199 4.93 13.21 -4.23
C GLU A 199 3.98 14.42 -4.07
N ASN A 200 4.51 15.63 -4.11
CA ASN A 200 3.71 16.85 -3.88
C ASN A 200 2.52 16.96 -4.84
N GLU A 201 2.72 16.63 -6.12
CA GLU A 201 1.64 16.63 -7.11
C GLU A 201 0.56 15.60 -6.78
N GLU A 202 0.93 14.43 -6.27
CA GLU A 202 -0.03 13.39 -5.87
C GLU A 202 -0.81 13.82 -4.63
N ARG A 203 -0.15 14.44 -3.62
CA ARG A 203 -0.82 15.01 -2.44
C ARG A 203 -1.86 16.03 -2.86
N TYR A 204 -1.50 16.93 -3.78
CA TYR A 204 -2.43 17.89 -4.33
C TYR A 204 -3.65 17.20 -4.98
N GLN A 205 -3.45 16.17 -5.80
CA GLN A 205 -4.55 15.44 -6.44
C GLN A 205 -5.50 14.78 -5.43
N TYR A 206 -4.97 14.16 -4.37
CA TYR A 206 -5.80 13.59 -3.30
C TYR A 206 -6.57 14.67 -2.54
N THR A 207 -5.95 15.83 -2.30
CA THR A 207 -6.63 16.96 -1.68
C THR A 207 -7.70 17.55 -2.59
N VAL A 208 -7.50 17.60 -3.90
CA VAL A 208 -8.54 17.95 -4.88
C VAL A 208 -9.72 17.00 -4.80
N MET A 209 -9.48 15.68 -4.71
CA MET A 209 -10.56 14.70 -4.54
C MET A 209 -11.34 14.97 -3.25
N LEU A 210 -10.65 15.25 -2.14
CA LEU A 210 -11.27 15.56 -0.86
C LEU A 210 -12.12 16.83 -0.93
N ARG A 211 -11.57 17.96 -1.40
CA ARG A 211 -12.29 19.24 -1.47
C ARG A 211 -13.53 19.16 -2.38
N ASN A 212 -13.47 18.34 -3.44
CA ASN A 212 -14.60 18.17 -4.36
C ASN A 212 -15.78 17.39 -3.73
N THR A 213 -15.61 16.80 -2.55
CA THR A 213 -16.72 16.21 -1.80
C THR A 213 -17.52 17.25 -1.03
N LEU A 214 -16.97 18.44 -0.83
CA LEU A 214 -17.63 19.52 -0.09
C LEU A 214 -18.68 20.21 -0.96
N SER A 215 -19.86 20.46 -0.40
CA SER A 215 -20.83 21.41 -0.97
C SER A 215 -20.32 22.83 -0.81
N ASP A 216 -20.91 23.77 -1.55
CA ASP A 216 -20.52 25.19 -1.46
C ASP A 216 -20.62 25.73 -0.03
N ASN A 217 -21.71 25.41 0.69
CA ASN A 217 -21.91 25.89 2.06
C ASN A 217 -20.92 25.28 3.05
N GLU A 218 -20.57 23.99 2.89
CA GLU A 218 -19.50 23.34 3.65
C GLU A 218 -18.17 24.07 3.40
N ARG A 219 -17.87 24.40 2.14
CA ARG A 219 -16.62 25.07 1.74
C ARG A 219 -16.52 26.48 2.35
N TYR A 220 -17.62 27.26 2.36
CA TYR A 220 -17.61 28.58 3.01
C TYR A 220 -17.47 28.48 4.53
N MET A 221 -18.10 27.50 5.16
CA MET A 221 -17.91 27.28 6.60
C MET A 221 -16.48 26.82 6.91
N MET A 222 -15.90 25.94 6.10
CA MET A 222 -14.51 25.51 6.21
C MET A 222 -13.55 26.67 6.01
N PHE A 223 -13.84 27.57 5.07
CA PHE A 223 -13.04 28.79 4.84
C PHE A 223 -12.90 29.62 6.12
N TYR A 224 -14.00 29.91 6.79
CA TYR A 224 -13.99 30.69 8.02
C TYR A 224 -13.38 29.92 9.19
N TYR A 225 -13.58 28.61 9.27
CA TYR A 225 -12.91 27.78 10.27
C TYR A 225 -11.38 27.84 10.13
N TYR A 226 -10.87 27.63 8.92
CA TYR A 226 -9.44 27.69 8.64
C TYR A 226 -8.85 29.08 8.88
N ALA A 227 -9.56 30.12 8.51
CA ALA A 227 -9.16 31.49 8.78
C ALA A 227 -9.11 31.79 10.30
N ALA A 228 -10.07 31.29 11.06
CA ALA A 228 -10.15 31.49 12.50
C ALA A 228 -9.05 30.74 13.28
N CYS A 229 -8.73 29.51 12.85
CA CYS A 229 -7.69 28.69 13.46
C CYS A 229 -6.28 29.16 13.10
N GLY A 230 -6.06 29.66 11.88
CA GLY A 230 -4.75 30.14 11.41
C GLY A 230 -3.67 29.06 11.41
N GLY A 231 -2.40 29.45 11.49
CA GLY A 231 -1.28 28.52 11.63
C GLY A 231 -1.26 27.42 10.59
N TRP A 232 -1.27 26.15 11.04
CA TRP A 232 -1.25 24.96 10.18
C TRP A 232 -2.43 24.96 9.19
N HIS A 233 -3.63 25.35 9.61
CA HIS A 233 -4.81 25.36 8.74
C HIS A 233 -4.63 26.34 7.57
N LYS A 234 -4.09 27.54 7.85
CA LYS A 234 -3.80 28.50 6.80
C LYS A 234 -2.75 27.96 5.82
N GLN A 235 -1.68 27.37 6.33
CA GLN A 235 -0.65 26.75 5.51
C GLN A 235 -1.22 25.65 4.60
N MET A 236 -2.04 24.72 5.13
CA MET A 236 -2.64 23.64 4.35
C MET A 236 -3.60 24.18 3.28
N ALA A 237 -4.36 25.21 3.61
CA ALA A 237 -5.25 25.86 2.65
C ALA A 237 -4.48 26.44 1.46
N GLU A 238 -3.36 27.11 1.74
CA GLU A 238 -2.53 27.77 0.74
C GLU A 238 -1.69 26.79 -0.09
N GLU A 239 -1.20 25.70 0.52
CA GLU A 239 -0.40 24.69 -0.15
C GLU A 239 -1.22 23.83 -1.10
N TYR A 240 -2.46 23.48 -0.70
CA TYR A 240 -3.32 22.57 -1.45
C TYR A 240 -4.48 23.26 -2.18
N ALA A 241 -4.51 24.57 -2.27
CA ALA A 241 -5.58 25.34 -2.90
C ALA A 241 -6.98 24.87 -2.45
N LEU A 242 -7.20 24.73 -1.13
CA LEU A 242 -8.44 24.15 -0.60
C LEU A 242 -9.68 24.98 -0.97
N PHE A 243 -9.52 26.28 -1.23
CA PHE A 243 -10.57 27.23 -1.49
C PHE A 243 -10.63 27.68 -2.97
N TYR A 244 -10.17 26.81 -3.88
CA TYR A 244 -10.11 27.07 -5.32
C TYR A 244 -11.44 27.59 -5.89
N ASP A 245 -12.59 27.04 -5.45
CA ASP A 245 -13.92 27.37 -5.97
C ASP A 245 -14.69 28.37 -5.06
N VAL A 246 -14.02 29.07 -4.16
CA VAL A 246 -14.67 30.06 -3.30
C VAL A 246 -14.94 31.35 -4.08
N ASP A 247 -16.22 31.73 -4.24
CA ASP A 247 -16.62 33.00 -4.82
C ASP A 247 -16.55 34.10 -3.74
N PRO A 248 -15.75 35.17 -3.94
CA PRO A 248 -15.67 36.29 -3.00
C PRO A 248 -17.02 36.93 -2.69
N LYS A 249 -17.94 36.97 -3.64
CA LYS A 249 -19.29 37.55 -3.48
C LYS A 249 -20.17 36.79 -2.51
N GLU A 250 -19.90 35.52 -2.35
CA GLU A 250 -20.67 34.65 -1.44
C GLU A 250 -20.11 34.65 -0.01
N LEU A 251 -18.91 35.20 0.19
CA LEU A 251 -18.34 35.41 1.53
C LEU A 251 -19.18 36.42 2.35
N VAL A 252 -18.93 36.49 3.64
CA VAL A 252 -19.60 37.44 4.55
C VAL A 252 -19.26 38.87 4.16
N LYS A 253 -17.99 39.11 3.87
CA LYS A 253 -17.45 40.33 3.29
C LYS A 253 -16.54 39.97 2.14
N GLU A 254 -16.60 40.69 1.02
CA GLU A 254 -15.69 40.43 -0.11
C GLU A 254 -14.22 40.58 0.29
N GLU A 255 -13.93 41.45 1.28
CA GLU A 255 -12.60 41.67 1.83
C GLU A 255 -12.02 40.44 2.52
N ASP A 256 -12.88 39.54 3.03
CA ASP A 256 -12.46 38.28 3.70
C ASP A 256 -11.67 37.34 2.76
N TYR A 257 -11.83 37.54 1.44
CA TYR A 257 -11.02 36.81 0.44
C TYR A 257 -9.51 37.07 0.63
N GLY A 258 -9.12 38.19 1.25
CA GLY A 258 -7.74 38.50 1.60
C GLY A 258 -7.22 37.81 2.87
N LEU A 259 -8.00 36.93 3.54
CA LEU A 259 -7.54 36.20 4.71
C LEU A 259 -6.49 35.11 4.37
N PHE A 260 -6.46 34.68 3.14
CA PHE A 260 -5.49 33.72 2.62
C PHE A 260 -4.70 34.29 1.44
N GLU A 261 -3.49 33.78 1.24
CA GLU A 261 -2.67 34.10 0.08
C GLU A 261 -3.22 33.44 -1.20
N ALA A 262 -2.70 33.83 -2.37
CA ALA A 262 -3.14 33.34 -3.67
C ALA A 262 -3.07 31.79 -3.81
N GLY A 263 -2.18 31.15 -3.07
CA GLY A 263 -2.04 29.68 -3.06
C GLY A 263 -3.31 28.95 -2.61
N ALA A 264 -4.12 29.55 -1.74
CA ALA A 264 -5.37 28.94 -1.28
C ALA A 264 -6.43 28.82 -2.38
N TYR A 265 -6.31 29.62 -3.43
CA TYR A 265 -7.27 29.75 -4.53
C TYR A 265 -6.74 29.23 -5.85
N ASN A 266 -5.43 29.10 -6.00
CA ASN A 266 -4.79 28.66 -7.23
C ASN A 266 -3.65 27.71 -6.89
N HIS A 267 -3.60 26.59 -7.57
CA HIS A 267 -2.45 25.70 -7.46
C HIS A 267 -1.24 26.35 -8.13
N VAL A 268 -0.27 26.75 -7.34
CA VAL A 268 1.03 27.19 -7.83
C VAL A 268 1.92 25.94 -7.88
N VAL A 269 2.14 25.41 -9.08
CA VAL A 269 3.15 24.36 -9.30
C VAL A 269 4.50 24.94 -8.95
N MET A 270 5.07 24.57 -7.79
CA MET A 270 6.45 24.90 -7.41
C MET A 270 7.42 23.88 -8.00
#